data_e239e50590bc12fa5bc253351b45b805
#
_entry.id   e239e50590bc12fa5bc253351b45b805
#
_cell.length_a   1.000
_cell.length_b   1.000
_cell.length_c   1.000
_cell.angle_alpha   90.00
_cell.angle_beta   90.00
_cell.angle_gamma   90.00
#
_symmetry.space_group_name_H-M   'P 1'
#
loop_
_entity.id
_entity.type
_entity.pdbx_description
1 polymer ?
#
loop_
_entity_poly.entity_id
_entity_poly.type
_entity_poly.pdbx_seq_one_letter_code
_entity_poly.pdbx_strand_id
1 'polypeptide(L)'
;MVKRNERNVTDLETLQRLGRARDFIDHCYDHPLSLDQISEKACFSRYHFLRLFRQAFNKTPHQYLIERRIEKAKELLRTDDDVRVTDVCFEVGFQSLGSFSSLFHKWVGHAPITYREKARETEQAKRQVPGCFVVMYKLESV
;
A
#
# COMPACT_ATOMS: atom_id res chain seq x y z
N MET A 1 -3.16 -0.46 43.84
CA MET A 1 -3.15 0.26 42.56
C MET A 1 -2.38 -0.60 41.55
N VAL A 2 -3.09 -1.22 40.66
CA VAL A 2 -2.46 -1.92 39.55
C VAL A 2 -2.07 -0.84 38.52
N LYS A 3 -0.78 -0.58 38.35
CA LYS A 3 -0.30 0.24 37.22
C LYS A 3 -0.75 -0.50 35.96
N ARG A 4 -1.68 0.07 35.20
CA ARG A 4 -1.94 -0.37 33.85
C ARG A 4 -0.59 -0.37 33.14
N ASN A 5 -0.12 -1.54 32.81
CA ASN A 5 1.08 -1.71 32.02
C ASN A 5 0.79 -1.04 30.65
N GLU A 6 1.11 0.23 30.53
CA GLU A 6 1.10 0.90 29.25
C GLU A 6 2.17 0.20 28.42
N ARG A 7 1.71 -0.81 27.66
CA ARG A 7 2.58 -1.51 26.71
C ARG A 7 3.06 -0.45 25.73
N ASN A 8 4.32 -0.12 25.89
CA ASN A 8 4.95 0.88 25.05
C ASN A 8 5.26 0.23 23.70
N VAL A 9 5.14 0.98 22.61
CA VAL A 9 5.45 0.52 21.24
C VAL A 9 6.88 -0.04 21.13
N THR A 10 7.75 0.30 22.06
CA THR A 10 9.14 -0.18 22.13
C THR A 10 9.28 -1.60 22.68
N ASP A 11 8.21 -2.20 23.22
CA ASP A 11 8.25 -3.57 23.67
C ASP A 11 8.26 -4.53 22.48
N LEU A 12 9.22 -5.47 22.49
CA LEU A 12 9.41 -6.44 21.41
C LEU A 12 8.15 -7.28 21.13
N GLU A 13 7.46 -7.71 22.18
CA GLU A 13 6.21 -8.48 22.04
C GLU A 13 5.14 -7.66 21.33
N THR A 14 4.98 -6.39 21.70
CA THR A 14 4.05 -5.46 21.07
C THR A 14 4.38 -5.27 19.59
N LEU A 15 5.64 -5.05 19.25
CA LEU A 15 6.08 -4.91 17.86
C LEU A 15 5.84 -6.18 17.04
N GLN A 16 6.09 -7.35 17.60
CA GLN A 16 5.80 -8.63 16.94
C GLN A 16 4.30 -8.82 16.67
N ARG A 17 3.46 -8.45 17.62
CA ARG A 17 2.00 -8.50 17.48
C ARG A 17 1.48 -7.53 16.42
N LEU A 18 2.00 -6.31 16.40
CA LEU A 18 1.69 -5.33 15.34
C LEU A 18 2.20 -5.80 13.98
N GLY A 19 3.36 -6.43 13.92
CA GLY A 19 3.90 -7.04 12.71
C GLY A 19 3.00 -8.12 12.12
N ARG A 20 2.38 -8.96 12.96
CA ARG A 20 1.40 -9.95 12.50
C ARG A 20 0.17 -9.32 11.87
N ALA A 21 -0.33 -8.22 12.44
CA ALA A 21 -1.45 -7.48 11.86
C ALA A 21 -1.08 -6.86 10.51
N ARG A 22 0.11 -6.28 10.39
CA ARG A 22 0.63 -5.74 9.14
C ARG A 22 0.76 -6.83 8.08
N ASP A 23 1.36 -7.96 8.41
CA ASP A 23 1.52 -9.10 7.50
C ASP A 23 0.16 -9.64 7.05
N PHE A 24 -0.82 -9.66 7.94
CA PHE A 24 -2.20 -10.02 7.59
C PHE A 24 -2.80 -9.07 6.55
N ILE A 25 -2.59 -7.77 6.68
CA ILE A 25 -3.02 -6.80 5.67
C ILE A 25 -2.28 -7.05 4.35
N ASP A 26 -0.97 -7.26 4.40
CA ASP A 26 -0.15 -7.49 3.19
C ASP A 26 -0.55 -8.75 2.41
N HIS A 27 -1.06 -9.77 3.09
CA HIS A 27 -1.52 -11.00 2.44
C HIS A 27 -2.99 -10.99 2.02
N CYS A 28 -3.81 -10.16 2.66
CA CYS A 28 -5.28 -10.16 2.49
C CYS A 28 -5.83 -8.82 1.98
N TYR A 29 -4.98 -7.92 1.45
CA TYR A 29 -5.40 -6.59 1.01
C TYR A 29 -6.49 -6.62 -0.08
N ASP A 30 -6.54 -7.66 -0.87
CA ASP A 30 -7.51 -7.88 -1.96
C ASP A 30 -8.89 -8.36 -1.49
N HIS A 31 -9.03 -8.63 -0.19
CA HIS A 31 -10.28 -9.03 0.44
C HIS A 31 -10.86 -7.89 1.30
N PRO A 32 -12.17 -7.91 1.58
CA PRO A 32 -12.76 -7.01 2.57
C PRO A 32 -12.14 -7.27 3.96
N LEU A 33 -11.50 -6.27 4.52
CA LEU A 33 -10.90 -6.34 5.85
C LEU A 33 -11.56 -5.35 6.80
N SER A 34 -12.05 -5.85 7.93
CA SER A 34 -12.52 -5.00 9.02
C SER A 34 -11.42 -4.71 10.03
N LEU A 35 -11.55 -3.60 10.75
CA LEU A 35 -10.65 -3.27 11.84
C LEU A 35 -10.63 -4.37 12.92
N ASP A 36 -11.78 -5.00 13.20
CA ASP A 36 -11.88 -6.09 14.17
C ASP A 36 -11.03 -7.30 13.74
N GLN A 37 -11.10 -7.70 12.49
CA GLN A 37 -10.28 -8.80 11.97
C GLN A 37 -8.79 -8.51 12.07
N ILE A 38 -8.37 -7.28 11.76
CA ILE A 38 -6.97 -6.88 11.82
C ILE A 38 -6.48 -6.81 13.28
N SER A 39 -7.24 -6.19 14.18
CA SER A 39 -6.88 -6.07 15.60
C SER A 39 -6.82 -7.44 16.31
N GLU A 40 -7.66 -8.39 15.93
CA GLU A 40 -7.61 -9.77 16.44
C GLU A 40 -6.28 -10.45 16.11
N LYS A 41 -5.71 -10.22 14.94
CA LYS A 41 -4.40 -10.76 14.57
C LYS A 41 -3.27 -10.26 15.46
N ALA A 42 -3.40 -9.05 15.99
CA ALA A 42 -2.47 -8.49 16.96
C ALA A 42 -2.81 -8.85 18.42
N CYS A 43 -3.97 -9.49 18.66
CA CYS A 43 -4.49 -9.78 20.00
C CYS A 43 -4.61 -8.54 20.89
N PHE A 44 -5.04 -7.43 20.30
CA PHE A 44 -5.34 -6.17 21.00
C PHE A 44 -6.82 -5.81 20.85
N SER A 45 -7.35 -5.02 21.79
CA SER A 45 -8.62 -4.35 21.59
C SER A 45 -8.51 -3.34 20.43
N ARG A 46 -9.65 -3.03 19.80
CA ARG A 46 -9.71 -2.10 18.65
C ARG A 46 -9.03 -0.76 18.94
N TYR A 47 -9.36 -0.12 20.05
CA TYR A 47 -8.81 1.20 20.39
C TYR A 47 -7.33 1.16 20.73
N HIS A 48 -6.90 0.15 21.46
CA HIS A 48 -5.49 -0.01 21.82
C HIS A 48 -4.65 -0.31 20.58
N PHE A 49 -5.16 -1.18 19.71
CA PHE A 49 -4.55 -1.50 18.43
C PHE A 49 -4.36 -0.27 17.53
N LEU A 50 -5.41 0.54 17.34
CA LEU A 50 -5.32 1.76 16.52
C LEU A 50 -4.22 2.69 17.01
N ARG A 51 -4.15 2.92 18.30
CA ARG A 51 -3.13 3.79 18.91
C ARG A 51 -1.73 3.24 18.70
N LEU A 52 -1.53 1.97 19.00
CA LEU A 52 -0.21 1.32 18.86
C LEU A 52 0.24 1.21 17.41
N PHE A 53 -0.67 0.86 16.50
CA PHE A 53 -0.36 0.76 15.07
C PHE A 53 0.07 2.12 14.51
N ARG A 54 -0.66 3.17 14.85
CA ARG A 54 -0.32 4.54 14.43
C ARG A 54 1.01 5.01 15.00
N GLN A 55 1.33 4.66 16.24
CA GLN A 55 2.63 4.97 16.84
C GLN A 55 3.78 4.22 16.15
N ALA A 56 3.57 2.94 15.84
CA ALA A 56 4.61 2.11 15.23
C ALA A 56 4.86 2.43 13.75
N PHE A 57 3.81 2.65 12.96
CA PHE A 57 3.88 2.76 11.51
C PHE A 57 3.55 4.15 10.96
N ASN A 58 3.25 5.11 11.81
CA ASN A 58 2.94 6.50 11.44
C ASN A 58 1.71 6.67 10.53
N LYS A 59 0.86 5.69 10.50
CA LYS A 59 -0.41 5.67 9.74
C LYS A 59 -1.42 4.74 10.40
N THR A 60 -2.70 4.95 10.10
CA THR A 60 -3.75 4.05 10.58
C THR A 60 -3.73 2.73 9.81
N PRO A 61 -4.31 1.64 10.35
CA PRO A 61 -4.44 0.39 9.61
C PRO A 61 -5.20 0.54 8.29
N HIS A 62 -6.22 1.39 8.27
CA HIS A 62 -6.98 1.68 7.04
C HIS A 62 -6.13 2.40 5.99
N GLN A 63 -5.36 3.40 6.39
CA GLN A 63 -4.41 4.09 5.50
C GLN A 63 -3.37 3.12 4.94
N TYR A 64 -2.85 2.23 5.77
CA TYR A 64 -1.91 1.20 5.35
C TYR A 64 -2.54 0.25 4.32
N LEU A 65 -3.78 -0.20 4.55
CA LEU A 65 -4.52 -1.05 3.60
C LEU A 65 -4.72 -0.35 2.25
N ILE A 66 -5.16 0.90 2.25
CA ILE A 66 -5.34 1.70 1.02
C ILE A 66 -4.01 1.84 0.28
N GLU A 67 -2.94 2.17 0.98
CA GLU A 67 -1.61 2.29 0.39
C GLU A 67 -1.17 0.99 -0.30
N ARG A 68 -1.36 -0.16 0.35
CA ARG A 68 -1.03 -1.48 -0.24
C ARG A 68 -1.84 -1.76 -1.51
N ARG A 69 -3.13 -1.46 -1.49
CA ARG A 69 -4.00 -1.61 -2.66
C ARG A 69 -3.57 -0.70 -3.82
N ILE A 70 -3.24 0.54 -3.53
CA ILE A 70 -2.78 1.51 -4.53
C ILE A 70 -1.41 1.09 -5.12
N GLU A 71 -0.47 0.65 -4.30
CA GLU A 71 0.83 0.16 -4.78
C GLU A 71 0.67 -1.05 -5.71
N LYS A 72 -0.19 -1.98 -5.36
CA LYS A 72 -0.48 -3.13 -6.24
C LYS A 72 -1.18 -2.71 -7.54
N ALA A 73 -2.10 -1.76 -7.46
CA ALA A 73 -2.76 -1.22 -8.65
C ALA A 73 -1.76 -0.54 -9.60
N LYS A 74 -0.80 0.22 -9.06
CA LYS A 74 0.29 0.82 -9.86
C LYS A 74 1.12 -0.25 -10.58
N GLU A 75 1.46 -1.32 -9.88
CA GLU A 75 2.19 -2.44 -10.48
C GLU A 75 1.41 -3.06 -11.64
N LEU A 76 0.13 -3.40 -11.44
CA LEU A 76 -0.71 -4.00 -12.49
C LEU A 76 -0.89 -3.07 -13.69
N LEU A 77 -1.09 -1.78 -13.47
CA LEU A 77 -1.24 -0.80 -14.53
C LEU A 77 0.05 -0.57 -15.35
N ARG A 78 1.22 -0.86 -14.77
CA ARG A 78 2.51 -0.75 -15.48
C ARG A 78 2.87 -2.01 -16.24
N THR A 79 2.50 -3.18 -15.72
CA THR A 79 2.97 -4.47 -16.24
C THR A 79 2.04 -5.11 -17.26
N ASP A 80 0.76 -4.74 -17.24
CA ASP A 80 -0.24 -5.29 -18.15
C ASP A 80 -0.89 -4.16 -18.96
N ASP A 81 -0.53 -4.08 -20.24
CA ASP A 81 -1.02 -3.06 -21.15
C ASP A 81 -2.50 -3.20 -21.51
N ASP A 82 -3.04 -4.41 -21.40
CA ASP A 82 -4.40 -4.73 -21.81
C ASP A 82 -5.40 -4.78 -20.65
N VAL A 83 -4.91 -4.72 -19.39
CA VAL A 83 -5.77 -4.77 -18.22
C VAL A 83 -6.70 -3.54 -18.15
N ARG A 84 -7.96 -3.79 -17.87
CA ARG A 84 -8.91 -2.69 -17.67
C ARG A 84 -8.73 -2.07 -16.29
N VAL A 85 -8.88 -0.75 -16.20
CA VAL A 85 -8.84 -0.04 -14.90
C VAL A 85 -9.89 -0.61 -13.93
N THR A 86 -11.07 -0.99 -14.45
CA THR A 86 -12.13 -1.62 -13.65
C THR A 86 -11.68 -2.96 -13.06
N ASP A 87 -10.99 -3.78 -13.84
CA ASP A 87 -10.50 -5.08 -13.38
C ASP A 87 -9.42 -4.90 -12.32
N VAL A 88 -8.50 -3.95 -12.49
CA VAL A 88 -7.50 -3.58 -11.48
C VAL A 88 -8.17 -3.14 -10.18
N CYS A 89 -9.20 -2.29 -10.27
CA CYS A 89 -9.97 -1.81 -9.13
C CYS A 89 -10.47 -2.96 -8.25
N PHE A 90 -11.13 -3.94 -8.86
CA PHE A 90 -11.69 -5.08 -8.12
C PHE A 90 -10.62 -6.08 -7.69
N GLU A 91 -9.62 -6.32 -8.49
CA GLU A 91 -8.51 -7.23 -8.17
C GLU A 91 -7.74 -6.78 -6.92
N VAL A 92 -7.54 -5.49 -6.74
CA VAL A 92 -6.84 -4.98 -5.55
C VAL A 92 -7.75 -4.78 -4.33
N GLY A 93 -9.03 -5.11 -4.44
CA GLY A 93 -9.94 -5.17 -3.30
C GLY A 93 -10.87 -3.97 -3.11
N PHE A 94 -10.92 -3.02 -4.04
CA PHE A 94 -11.91 -1.95 -4.02
C PHE A 94 -13.28 -2.46 -4.49
N GLN A 95 -14.35 -1.93 -3.91
CA GLN A 95 -15.72 -2.33 -4.25
C GLN A 95 -16.37 -1.40 -5.27
N SER A 96 -15.83 -0.20 -5.47
CA SER A 96 -16.35 0.76 -6.45
C SER A 96 -15.23 1.46 -7.21
N LEU A 97 -15.45 1.65 -8.50
CA LEU A 97 -14.51 2.35 -9.37
C LEU A 97 -14.35 3.83 -8.96
N GLY A 98 -15.42 4.47 -8.49
CA GLY A 98 -15.39 5.86 -8.04
C GLY A 98 -14.47 6.07 -6.84
N SER A 99 -14.61 5.23 -5.81
CA SER A 99 -13.72 5.24 -4.63
C SER A 99 -12.27 4.95 -5.01
N PHE A 100 -12.04 3.95 -5.86
CA PHE A 100 -10.72 3.60 -6.36
C PHE A 100 -10.07 4.78 -7.09
N SER A 101 -10.75 5.35 -8.06
CA SER A 101 -10.21 6.46 -8.88
C SER A 101 -9.89 7.68 -8.03
N SER A 102 -10.75 8.04 -7.09
CA SER A 102 -10.54 9.17 -6.19
C SER A 102 -9.33 8.97 -5.27
N LEU A 103 -9.22 7.79 -4.66
CA LEU A 103 -8.10 7.46 -3.78
C LEU A 103 -6.79 7.32 -4.56
N PHE A 104 -6.83 6.71 -5.74
CA PHE A 104 -5.66 6.61 -6.61
C PHE A 104 -5.14 8.00 -6.99
N HIS A 105 -6.02 8.90 -7.43
CA HIS A 105 -5.65 10.28 -7.74
C HIS A 105 -5.07 11.01 -6.53
N LYS A 106 -5.67 10.83 -5.36
CA LYS A 106 -5.19 11.44 -4.11
C LYS A 106 -3.78 10.97 -3.72
N TRP A 107 -3.50 9.67 -3.87
CA TRP A 107 -2.23 9.08 -3.46
C TRP A 107 -1.13 9.18 -4.51
N VAL A 108 -1.47 9.11 -5.78
CA VAL A 108 -0.52 9.05 -6.90
C VAL A 108 -0.36 10.40 -7.60
N GLY A 109 -1.38 11.27 -7.51
CA GLY A 109 -1.40 12.57 -8.19
C GLY A 109 -2.00 12.54 -9.61
N HIS A 110 -2.34 11.37 -10.13
CA HIS A 110 -2.95 11.17 -11.44
C HIS A 110 -4.08 10.15 -11.37
N ALA A 111 -5.06 10.26 -12.28
CA ALA A 111 -6.07 9.23 -12.46
C ALA A 111 -5.42 7.93 -12.97
N PRO A 112 -6.02 6.74 -12.71
CA PRO A 112 -5.43 5.46 -13.12
C PRO A 112 -5.10 5.36 -14.61
N ILE A 113 -5.98 5.85 -15.47
CA ILE A 113 -5.76 5.87 -16.94
C ILE A 113 -4.55 6.74 -17.29
N THR A 114 -4.49 7.94 -16.76
CA THR A 114 -3.38 8.88 -16.98
C THR A 114 -2.05 8.31 -16.48
N TYR A 115 -2.06 7.66 -15.33
CA TYR A 115 -0.89 6.98 -14.78
C TYR A 115 -0.38 5.89 -15.72
N ARG A 116 -1.26 5.06 -16.27
CA ARG A 116 -0.91 4.02 -17.24
C ARG A 116 -0.29 4.61 -18.51
N GLU A 117 -0.89 5.65 -19.07
CA GLU A 117 -0.40 6.33 -20.27
C GLU A 117 1.01 6.89 -20.05
N LYS A 118 1.23 7.57 -18.93
CA LYS A 118 2.56 8.10 -18.56
C LYS A 118 3.59 6.99 -18.35
N ALA A 119 3.22 5.88 -17.76
CA ALA A 119 4.09 4.72 -17.57
C ALA A 119 4.51 4.12 -18.91
N ARG A 120 3.59 4.00 -19.88
CA ARG A 120 3.86 3.56 -21.24
C ARG A 120 4.83 4.48 -21.97
N GLU A 121 4.60 5.79 -21.92
CA GLU A 121 5.48 6.78 -22.53
C GLU A 121 6.90 6.71 -21.97
N THR A 122 7.02 6.56 -20.66
CA THR A 122 8.31 6.42 -19.98
C THR A 122 9.04 5.16 -20.41
N GLU A 123 8.33 4.06 -20.52
CA GLU A 123 8.93 2.77 -20.94
C GLU A 123 9.35 2.79 -22.41
N GLN A 124 8.56 3.39 -23.28
CA GLN A 124 8.91 3.59 -24.69
C GLN A 124 10.13 4.50 -24.84
N ALA A 125 10.20 5.58 -24.07
CA ALA A 125 11.35 6.49 -24.06
C ALA A 125 12.63 5.77 -23.62
N LYS A 126 12.55 4.91 -22.60
CA LYS A 126 13.69 4.08 -22.15
C LYS A 126 14.19 3.12 -23.23
N ARG A 127 13.29 2.52 -24.03
CA ARG A 127 13.66 1.63 -25.13
C ARG A 127 14.32 2.35 -26.30
N GLN A 128 14.06 3.65 -26.47
CA GLN A 128 14.63 4.48 -27.53
C GLN A 128 15.98 5.08 -27.17
N VAL A 129 16.37 5.07 -25.88
CA VAL A 129 17.67 5.58 -25.42
C VAL A 129 18.76 4.52 -25.68
N PRO A 130 19.86 4.86 -26.37
CA PRO A 130 20.99 3.95 -26.56
C PRO A 130 21.53 3.44 -25.22
N GLY A 131 21.88 2.15 -25.14
CA GLY A 131 22.31 1.51 -23.89
C GLY A 131 23.48 2.20 -23.17
N CYS A 132 24.36 2.88 -23.91
CA CYS A 132 25.45 3.69 -23.34
C CYS A 132 24.95 4.91 -22.53
N PHE A 133 23.80 5.47 -22.88
CA PHE A 133 23.23 6.61 -22.14
C PHE A 133 22.62 6.19 -20.78
N VAL A 134 22.04 5.00 -20.71
CA VAL A 134 21.50 4.43 -19.48
C VAL A 134 22.62 4.13 -18.47
N VAL A 135 23.78 3.70 -18.94
CA VAL A 135 24.96 3.42 -18.09
C VAL A 135 25.54 4.72 -17.50
N MET A 136 25.62 5.80 -18.27
CA MET A 136 26.10 7.10 -17.79
C MET A 136 25.21 7.69 -16.70
N TYR A 137 23.88 7.62 -16.85
CA TYR A 137 22.94 8.09 -15.85
C TYR A 137 22.99 7.31 -14.53
N LYS A 138 23.27 6.01 -14.60
CA LYS A 138 23.46 5.19 -13.39
C LYS A 138 24.77 5.48 -12.66
N LEU A 139 25.79 5.95 -13.35
CA LEU A 139 27.08 6.30 -12.77
C LEU A 139 27.05 7.67 -12.08
N GLU A 140 26.20 8.60 -12.50
CA GLU A 140 26.01 9.92 -11.86
C GLU A 140 25.07 9.89 -10.66
N SER A 141 24.32 8.79 -10.45
CA SER A 141 23.37 8.62 -9.33
C SER A 141 23.96 7.93 -8.10
N VAL A 142 25.26 7.74 -8.06
CA VAL A 142 25.99 7.11 -6.93
C VAL A 142 26.61 8.19 -6.04
#